data_3f10da1b004831659459a34f5682a95a
#
_entry.id   3f10da1b004831659459a34f5682a95a
#
_cell.length_a   1.000
_cell.length_b   1.000
_cell.length_c   1.000
_cell.angle_alpha   90.00
_cell.angle_beta   90.00
_cell.angle_gamma   90.00
#
_symmetry.space_group_name_H-M   'P 1'
#
loop_
_entity.id
_entity.type
_entity.pdbx_description
1 polymer ?
#
loop_
_entity_poly.entity_id
_entity_poly.type
_entity_poly.pdbx_seq_one_letter_code
_entity_poly.pdbx_strand_id
1 'polypeptide(L)'
;MKPLPRCYAVLLVFLLFVLSTHLSAQTALQRKVENIASVDSVKPLETTEFVEKYVVYFSQPLDHRRPEKGSFGQRVIVAHAGFDRPTVIVTEGYGAAYALRPGYREELSRLFNANMIFVEHRYFLESTPQPRDWKYLTAENSAEDLHAVTTAFKTLYPGKWISTGISKGGQTSLLY
;
A
#
# COMPACT_ATOMS: atom_id res chain seq x y z
N MET A 1 44.93 -30.77 23.42
CA MET A 1 43.79 -29.83 23.22
C MET A 1 42.86 -29.95 24.43
N LYS A 2 42.70 -28.88 25.21
CA LYS A 2 41.79 -28.89 26.38
C LYS A 2 40.35 -28.73 25.88
N PRO A 3 39.38 -29.55 26.35
CA PRO A 3 37.98 -29.37 25.94
C PRO A 3 37.43 -28.06 26.47
N LEU A 4 36.71 -27.32 25.64
CA LEU A 4 35.98 -26.12 26.06
C LEU A 4 34.98 -26.45 27.18
N PRO A 5 34.94 -25.62 28.22
CA PRO A 5 33.99 -25.86 29.33
C PRO A 5 32.55 -25.83 28.82
N ARG A 6 31.76 -26.80 29.27
CA ARG A 6 30.36 -27.02 28.88
C ARG A 6 29.45 -25.74 28.92
N CYS A 7 29.79 -24.75 29.77
CA CYS A 7 29.10 -23.48 29.84
C CYS A 7 29.16 -22.65 28.56
N TYR A 8 30.30 -22.69 27.82
CA TYR A 8 30.42 -21.92 26.56
C TYR A 8 29.64 -22.55 25.43
N ALA A 9 29.52 -23.88 25.41
CA ALA A 9 28.71 -24.58 24.40
C ALA A 9 27.21 -24.25 24.56
N VAL A 10 26.70 -24.19 25.79
CA VAL A 10 25.30 -23.80 26.09
C VAL A 10 25.05 -22.33 25.72
N LEU A 11 25.99 -21.43 26.02
CA LEU A 11 25.89 -20.00 25.70
C LEU A 11 25.87 -19.78 24.16
N LEU A 12 26.70 -20.53 23.43
CA LEU A 12 26.76 -20.44 21.97
C LEU A 12 25.46 -20.93 21.31
N VAL A 13 24.87 -22.01 21.80
CA VAL A 13 23.59 -22.55 21.31
C VAL A 13 22.46 -21.58 21.63
N PHE A 14 22.46 -20.94 22.81
CA PHE A 14 21.47 -19.92 23.17
C PHE A 14 21.60 -18.66 22.30
N LEU A 15 22.83 -18.22 22.00
CA LEU A 15 23.10 -17.08 21.12
C LEU A 15 22.64 -17.35 19.68
N LEU A 16 22.85 -18.58 19.16
CA LEU A 16 22.39 -19.00 17.84
C LEU A 16 20.84 -19.11 17.79
N PHE A 17 20.18 -19.47 18.89
CA PHE A 17 18.74 -19.53 18.97
C PHE A 17 18.08 -18.14 19.03
N VAL A 18 18.75 -17.15 19.66
CA VAL A 18 18.27 -15.76 19.73
C VAL A 18 18.47 -15.04 18.39
N LEU A 19 19.49 -15.42 17.60
CA LEU A 19 19.69 -14.84 16.25
C LEU A 19 18.76 -15.42 15.17
N SER A 20 18.06 -16.52 15.45
CA SER A 20 17.11 -17.12 14.49
C SER A 20 15.70 -16.52 14.53
N THR A 21 15.47 -15.48 15.35
CA THR A 21 14.18 -14.82 15.41
C THR A 21 14.11 -13.65 14.43
N HIS A 22 13.14 -13.72 13.53
CA HIS A 22 12.59 -12.65 12.68
C HIS A 22 13.20 -12.41 11.29
N LEU A 23 13.63 -13.45 10.58
CA LEU A 23 13.55 -13.37 9.14
C LEU A 23 12.11 -13.76 8.73
N SER A 24 11.14 -12.85 8.89
CA SER A 24 9.83 -13.06 8.31
C SER A 24 10.00 -13.14 6.80
N ALA A 25 9.83 -14.34 6.24
CA ALA A 25 9.96 -14.52 4.79
C ALA A 25 8.92 -13.64 4.11
N GLN A 26 9.38 -12.78 3.20
CA GLN A 26 8.49 -11.97 2.37
C GLN A 26 7.47 -12.86 1.66
N THR A 27 6.21 -12.46 1.71
CA THR A 27 5.14 -13.19 1.02
C THR A 27 5.27 -13.04 -0.51
N ALA A 28 4.57 -13.90 -1.24
CA ALA A 28 4.52 -13.79 -2.71
C ALA A 28 3.88 -12.47 -3.15
N LEU A 29 2.87 -12.00 -2.41
CA LEU A 29 2.22 -10.72 -2.67
C LEU A 29 3.18 -9.56 -2.43
N GLN A 30 3.84 -9.52 -1.29
CA GLN A 30 4.78 -8.45 -0.96
C GLN A 30 5.84 -8.27 -2.05
N ARG A 31 6.49 -9.36 -2.48
CA ARG A 31 7.46 -9.32 -3.58
C ARG A 31 6.89 -8.79 -4.89
N LYS A 32 5.64 -9.19 -5.22
CA LYS A 32 4.98 -8.71 -6.44
C LYS A 32 4.68 -7.21 -6.37
N VAL A 33 4.26 -6.70 -5.21
CA VAL A 33 4.00 -5.27 -5.00
C VAL A 33 5.29 -4.46 -5.04
N GLU A 34 6.36 -4.93 -4.40
CA GLU A 34 7.68 -4.28 -4.42
C GLU A 34 8.31 -4.22 -5.84
N ASN A 35 7.94 -5.16 -6.72
CA ASN A 35 8.40 -5.16 -8.11
C ASN A 35 7.62 -4.19 -9.03
N ILE A 36 6.60 -3.52 -8.56
CA ILE A 36 5.91 -2.46 -9.31
C ILE A 36 6.84 -1.23 -9.35
N ALA A 37 7.21 -0.78 -10.54
CA ALA A 37 8.23 0.27 -10.74
C ALA A 37 7.95 1.59 -10.00
N SER A 38 6.67 1.92 -9.77
CA SER A 38 6.26 3.14 -9.05
C SER A 38 6.11 2.95 -7.55
N VAL A 39 6.51 1.81 -6.99
CA VAL A 39 6.45 1.53 -5.56
C VAL A 39 7.79 1.85 -4.90
N ASP A 40 7.79 2.82 -4.00
CA ASP A 40 8.98 3.23 -3.25
C ASP A 40 9.21 2.35 -2.01
N SER A 41 8.14 1.95 -1.34
CA SER A 41 8.24 1.06 -0.17
C SER A 41 6.94 0.32 0.13
N VAL A 42 7.07 -0.84 0.77
CA VAL A 42 5.96 -1.70 1.21
C VAL A 42 6.19 -2.07 2.67
N LYS A 43 5.18 -1.86 3.52
CA LYS A 43 5.23 -2.22 4.94
C LYS A 43 4.00 -3.07 5.29
N PRO A 44 4.17 -4.22 5.95
CA PRO A 44 3.05 -5.05 6.36
C PRO A 44 2.19 -4.34 7.40
N LEU A 45 0.89 -4.59 7.34
CA LEU A 45 -0.10 -4.16 8.31
C LEU A 45 -0.83 -5.38 8.88
N GLU A 46 -1.18 -5.30 10.14
CA GLU A 46 -2.09 -6.28 10.74
C GLU A 46 -3.46 -6.20 10.09
N THR A 47 -4.11 -7.36 9.94
CA THR A 47 -5.47 -7.44 9.40
C THR A 47 -6.23 -8.61 10.00
N THR A 48 -7.53 -8.40 10.28
CA THR A 48 -8.50 -9.42 10.65
C THR A 48 -9.51 -9.69 9.54
N GLU A 49 -9.45 -8.94 8.45
CA GLU A 49 -10.45 -8.91 7.38
C GLU A 49 -9.93 -9.45 6.03
N PHE A 50 -8.60 -9.55 5.88
CA PHE A 50 -7.95 -9.94 4.64
C PHE A 50 -6.90 -11.01 4.89
N VAL A 51 -6.45 -11.67 3.82
CA VAL A 51 -5.33 -12.61 3.90
C VAL A 51 -4.03 -11.89 4.23
N GLU A 52 -3.81 -10.75 3.58
CA GLU A 52 -2.65 -9.89 3.78
C GLU A 52 -3.04 -8.42 3.59
N LYS A 53 -2.33 -7.52 4.27
CA LYS A 53 -2.54 -6.08 4.15
C LYS A 53 -1.22 -5.35 4.23
N TYR A 54 -1.07 -4.29 3.42
CA TYR A 54 0.15 -3.49 3.33
C TYR A 54 -0.18 -2.01 3.24
N VAL A 55 0.68 -1.17 3.80
CA VAL A 55 0.81 0.22 3.37
C VAL A 55 1.92 0.29 2.34
N VAL A 56 1.63 0.93 1.23
CA VAL A 56 2.51 1.13 0.09
C VAL A 56 2.68 2.62 -0.12
N TYR A 57 3.91 3.08 -0.32
CA TYR A 57 4.18 4.42 -0.80
C TYR A 57 4.43 4.34 -2.30
N PHE A 58 3.53 4.97 -3.03
CA PHE A 58 3.51 4.95 -4.48
C PHE A 58 4.02 6.29 -5.02
N SER A 59 5.03 6.26 -5.86
CA SER A 59 5.63 7.45 -6.43
C SER A 59 4.68 8.08 -7.46
N GLN A 60 4.24 9.30 -7.20
CA GLN A 60 3.35 10.07 -8.06
C GLN A 60 4.03 11.36 -8.51
N PRO A 61 3.87 11.78 -9.78
CA PRO A 61 4.34 13.09 -10.19
C PRO A 61 3.53 14.20 -9.53
N LEU A 62 4.18 15.32 -9.21
CA LEU A 62 3.51 16.53 -8.75
C LEU A 62 2.49 17.01 -9.79
N ASP A 63 2.89 16.99 -11.06
CA ASP A 63 2.09 17.38 -12.21
C ASP A 63 2.15 16.25 -13.26
N HIS A 64 1.05 15.53 -13.48
CA HIS A 64 1.01 14.42 -14.43
C HIS A 64 1.25 14.85 -15.88
N ARG A 65 0.99 16.13 -16.23
CA ARG A 65 1.29 16.68 -17.54
C ARG A 65 2.77 17.08 -17.70
N ARG A 66 3.48 17.25 -16.58
CA ARG A 66 4.89 17.68 -16.55
C ARG A 66 5.62 16.92 -15.44
N PRO A 67 5.85 15.62 -15.59
CA PRO A 67 6.43 14.77 -14.54
C PRO A 67 7.86 15.20 -14.13
N GLU A 68 8.55 15.93 -14.97
CA GLU A 68 9.87 16.51 -14.66
C GLU A 68 9.82 17.56 -13.53
N LYS A 69 8.64 18.00 -13.09
CA LYS A 69 8.48 18.95 -11.97
C LYS A 69 8.73 18.32 -10.59
N GLY A 70 8.93 17.02 -10.54
CA GLY A 70 9.20 16.26 -9.33
C GLY A 70 8.07 15.31 -8.96
N SER A 71 8.29 14.54 -7.91
CA SER A 71 7.37 13.50 -7.42
C SER A 71 7.17 13.58 -5.92
N PHE A 72 6.20 12.82 -5.42
CA PHE A 72 5.94 12.62 -3.99
C PHE A 72 5.47 11.18 -3.74
N GLY A 73 5.65 10.71 -2.52
CA GLY A 73 5.10 9.41 -2.10
C GLY A 73 3.63 9.54 -1.74
N GLN A 74 2.75 8.85 -2.44
CA GLN A 74 1.33 8.73 -2.10
C GLN A 74 1.08 7.46 -1.30
N ARG A 75 0.39 7.58 -0.17
CA ARG A 75 0.02 6.42 0.64
C ARG A 75 -1.14 5.66 0.01
N VAL A 76 -0.91 4.38 -0.24
CA VAL A 76 -1.90 3.43 -0.76
C VAL A 76 -1.98 2.25 0.20
N ILE A 77 -3.17 1.87 0.62
CA ILE A 77 -3.37 0.66 1.41
C ILE A 77 -3.80 -0.46 0.45
N VAL A 78 -3.03 -1.54 0.42
CA VAL A 78 -3.30 -2.73 -0.38
C VAL A 78 -3.76 -3.83 0.56
N ALA A 79 -5.00 -4.28 0.41
CA ALA A 79 -5.58 -5.35 1.21
C ALA A 79 -6.03 -6.50 0.29
N HIS A 80 -5.44 -7.66 0.48
CA HIS A 80 -5.52 -8.82 -0.40
C HIS A 80 -6.51 -9.85 0.11
N ALA A 81 -7.52 -10.15 -0.69
CA ALA A 81 -8.46 -11.25 -0.48
C ALA A 81 -8.15 -12.47 -1.37
N GLY A 82 -7.46 -12.26 -2.50
CA GLY A 82 -7.07 -13.31 -3.46
C GLY A 82 -6.78 -12.74 -4.84
N PHE A 83 -5.88 -13.39 -5.60
CA PHE A 83 -5.52 -12.94 -6.95
C PHE A 83 -6.67 -13.11 -7.97
N ASP A 84 -7.58 -14.04 -7.71
CA ASP A 84 -8.77 -14.35 -8.51
C ASP A 84 -9.99 -13.50 -8.14
N ARG A 85 -9.88 -12.68 -7.10
CA ARG A 85 -10.97 -11.84 -6.61
C ARG A 85 -11.07 -10.53 -7.37
N PRO A 86 -12.28 -9.95 -7.48
CA PRO A 86 -12.42 -8.58 -7.98
C PRO A 86 -11.64 -7.61 -7.07
N THR A 87 -11.42 -6.39 -7.55
CA THR A 87 -10.72 -5.36 -6.80
C THR A 87 -11.60 -4.11 -6.69
N VAL A 88 -11.73 -3.58 -5.49
CA VAL A 88 -12.35 -2.29 -5.23
C VAL A 88 -11.25 -1.26 -5.02
N ILE A 89 -11.20 -0.23 -5.89
CA ILE A 89 -10.39 0.95 -5.63
C ILE A 89 -11.24 1.97 -4.88
N VAL A 90 -10.75 2.37 -3.73
CA VAL A 90 -11.41 3.33 -2.83
C VAL A 90 -10.64 4.63 -2.85
N THR A 91 -11.30 5.69 -3.28
CA THR A 91 -10.75 7.04 -3.30
C THR A 91 -11.17 7.78 -2.05
N GLU A 92 -10.20 8.14 -1.22
CA GLU A 92 -10.43 9.03 -0.09
C GLU A 92 -10.41 10.49 -0.56
N GLY A 93 -11.28 11.32 0.02
CA GLY A 93 -11.28 12.77 -0.25
C GLY A 93 -10.24 13.55 0.56
N TYR A 94 -9.68 12.90 1.60
CA TYR A 94 -8.77 13.47 2.57
C TYR A 94 -7.73 12.43 3.01
N GLY A 95 -7.52 12.28 4.32
CA GLY A 95 -6.53 11.36 4.88
C GLY A 95 -7.08 9.95 5.14
N ALA A 96 -6.33 8.93 4.77
CA ALA A 96 -6.71 7.52 4.82
C ALA A 96 -6.25 6.78 6.09
N ALA A 97 -5.87 7.49 7.17
CA ALA A 97 -5.29 6.86 8.36
C ALA A 97 -6.20 5.80 9.02
N TYR A 98 -7.51 5.96 8.94
CA TYR A 98 -8.45 5.00 9.52
C TYR A 98 -8.46 3.66 8.75
N ALA A 99 -8.10 3.66 7.48
CA ALA A 99 -7.99 2.44 6.69
C ALA A 99 -6.79 1.57 7.07
N LEU A 100 -5.84 2.09 7.86
CA LEU A 100 -4.72 1.31 8.41
C LEU A 100 -5.15 0.32 9.49
N ARG A 101 -6.30 0.55 10.16
CA ARG A 101 -6.77 -0.30 11.26
C ARG A 101 -6.97 -1.75 10.82
N PRO A 102 -6.61 -2.74 11.67
CA PRO A 102 -6.70 -4.17 11.33
C PRO A 102 -8.11 -4.62 10.87
N GLY A 103 -9.16 -4.13 11.52
CA GLY A 103 -10.56 -4.48 11.23
C GLY A 103 -11.22 -3.64 10.14
N TYR A 104 -10.48 -2.72 9.48
CA TYR A 104 -11.10 -1.90 8.43
C TYR A 104 -11.22 -2.67 7.12
N ARG A 105 -12.44 -2.72 6.60
CA ARG A 105 -12.79 -3.21 5.27
C ARG A 105 -13.92 -2.34 4.72
N GLU A 106 -13.72 -1.79 3.53
CA GLU A 106 -14.74 -1.00 2.85
C GLU A 106 -15.93 -1.87 2.44
N GLU A 107 -17.14 -1.29 2.41
CA GLU A 107 -18.42 -1.99 2.27
C GLU A 107 -18.52 -2.81 0.98
N LEU A 108 -18.18 -2.23 -0.18
CA LEU A 108 -18.21 -2.96 -1.46
C LEU A 108 -17.15 -4.06 -1.50
N SER A 109 -15.97 -3.83 -0.90
CA SER A 109 -14.97 -4.88 -0.75
C SER A 109 -15.50 -6.06 0.07
N ARG A 110 -16.28 -5.79 1.12
CA ARG A 110 -16.95 -6.83 1.93
C ARG A 110 -18.02 -7.54 1.12
N LEU A 111 -18.90 -6.78 0.46
CA LEU A 111 -20.03 -7.30 -0.31
C LEU A 111 -19.58 -8.25 -1.44
N PHE A 112 -18.51 -7.89 -2.16
CA PHE A 112 -18.00 -8.67 -3.30
C PHE A 112 -16.87 -9.63 -2.93
N ASN A 113 -16.51 -9.74 -1.65
CA ASN A 113 -15.32 -10.44 -1.19
C ASN A 113 -14.08 -10.10 -2.05
N ALA A 114 -13.88 -8.80 -2.25
CA ALA A 114 -12.91 -8.23 -3.15
C ALA A 114 -11.61 -7.83 -2.45
N ASN A 115 -10.52 -7.74 -3.20
CA ASN A 115 -9.34 -6.98 -2.81
C ASN A 115 -9.72 -5.51 -2.62
N MET A 116 -8.95 -4.77 -1.82
CA MET A 116 -9.15 -3.35 -1.62
C MET A 116 -7.84 -2.60 -1.86
N ILE A 117 -7.90 -1.63 -2.78
CA ILE A 117 -6.84 -0.65 -3.00
C ILE A 117 -7.37 0.69 -2.53
N PHE A 118 -6.91 1.16 -1.38
CA PHE A 118 -7.41 2.38 -0.75
C PHE A 118 -6.39 3.50 -0.91
N VAL A 119 -6.75 4.55 -1.64
CA VAL A 119 -5.83 5.62 -2.04
C VAL A 119 -6.09 6.87 -1.21
N GLU A 120 -5.08 7.31 -0.45
CA GLU A 120 -5.10 8.58 0.24
C GLU A 120 -5.00 9.73 -0.76
N HIS A 121 -5.80 10.79 -0.56
CA HIS A 121 -5.77 11.92 -1.46
C HIS A 121 -4.43 12.67 -1.37
N ARG A 122 -3.89 13.11 -2.52
CA ARG A 122 -2.71 13.99 -2.55
C ARG A 122 -2.90 15.22 -1.64
N TYR A 123 -1.83 15.69 -1.00
CA TYR A 123 -1.77 16.79 -0.04
C TYR A 123 -2.42 16.52 1.33
N PHE A 124 -2.76 15.28 1.64
CA PHE A 124 -3.24 14.89 2.96
C PHE A 124 -2.28 13.95 3.66
N LEU A 125 -2.12 14.16 4.96
CA LEU A 125 -1.27 13.38 5.85
C LEU A 125 0.09 13.03 5.21
N GLU A 126 0.37 11.73 5.03
CA GLU A 126 1.64 11.25 4.48
C GLU A 126 1.73 11.38 2.95
N SER A 127 0.61 11.65 2.27
CA SER A 127 0.58 11.95 0.83
C SER A 127 0.79 13.43 0.52
N THR A 128 1.45 14.16 1.42
CA THR A 128 1.72 15.60 1.25
C THR A 128 3.11 15.82 0.67
N PRO A 129 3.24 16.38 -0.55
CA PRO A 129 4.54 16.71 -1.13
C PRO A 129 5.31 17.76 -0.31
N GLN A 130 6.63 17.68 -0.36
CA GLN A 130 7.50 18.68 0.23
C GLN A 130 8.49 19.22 -0.83
N PRO A 131 8.60 20.54 -1.00
CA PRO A 131 7.79 21.61 -0.40
C PRO A 131 6.32 21.56 -0.88
N ARG A 132 5.40 22.10 -0.08
CA ARG A 132 3.99 22.20 -0.46
C ARG A 132 3.81 23.28 -1.52
N ASP A 133 3.40 22.92 -2.70
CA ASP A 133 2.99 23.84 -3.75
C ASP A 133 1.53 23.49 -4.16
N TRP A 134 0.61 24.26 -3.63
CA TRP A 134 -0.83 24.01 -3.75
C TRP A 134 -1.36 24.06 -5.18
N LYS A 135 -0.60 24.62 -6.14
CA LYS A 135 -1.00 24.66 -7.55
C LYS A 135 -1.18 23.29 -8.19
N TYR A 136 -0.56 22.25 -7.61
CA TYR A 136 -0.69 20.86 -8.08
C TYR A 136 -1.83 20.08 -7.42
N LEU A 137 -2.53 20.68 -6.44
CA LEU A 137 -3.74 20.12 -5.87
C LEU A 137 -4.92 20.41 -6.79
N THR A 138 -5.00 19.69 -7.89
CA THR A 138 -6.09 19.81 -8.88
C THR A 138 -6.89 18.51 -8.98
N ALA A 139 -8.11 18.61 -9.47
CA ALA A 139 -8.96 17.45 -9.69
C ALA A 139 -8.39 16.51 -10.75
N GLU A 140 -7.79 17.07 -11.81
CA GLU A 140 -7.14 16.32 -12.88
C GLU A 140 -5.97 15.52 -12.35
N ASN A 141 -5.04 16.15 -11.59
CA ASN A 141 -3.92 15.43 -11.01
C ASN A 141 -4.38 14.33 -10.04
N SER A 142 -5.48 14.57 -9.30
CA SER A 142 -6.03 13.57 -8.39
C SER A 142 -6.65 12.38 -9.13
N ALA A 143 -7.29 12.60 -10.28
CA ALA A 143 -7.81 11.53 -11.14
C ALA A 143 -6.68 10.74 -11.78
N GLU A 144 -5.64 11.42 -12.25
CA GLU A 144 -4.44 10.77 -12.83
C GLU A 144 -3.68 9.94 -11.78
N ASP A 145 -3.66 10.34 -10.51
CA ASP A 145 -3.13 9.51 -9.42
C ASP A 145 -3.86 8.15 -9.34
N LEU A 146 -5.19 8.16 -9.42
CA LEU A 146 -5.98 6.93 -9.42
C LEU A 146 -5.71 6.09 -10.66
N HIS A 147 -5.57 6.73 -11.82
CA HIS A 147 -5.24 6.05 -13.08
C HIS A 147 -3.89 5.35 -12.98
N ALA A 148 -2.88 6.02 -12.46
CA ALA A 148 -1.55 5.46 -12.27
C ALA A 148 -1.56 4.25 -11.32
N VAL A 149 -2.20 4.38 -10.15
CA VAL A 149 -2.35 3.28 -9.19
C VAL A 149 -3.11 2.11 -9.81
N THR A 150 -4.26 2.38 -10.45
CA THR A 150 -5.06 1.31 -11.08
C THR A 150 -4.27 0.58 -12.16
N THR A 151 -3.59 1.31 -13.05
CA THR A 151 -2.80 0.73 -14.13
C THR A 151 -1.70 -0.17 -13.58
N ALA A 152 -0.99 0.27 -12.56
CA ALA A 152 0.06 -0.49 -11.91
C ALA A 152 -0.47 -1.77 -11.26
N PHE A 153 -1.53 -1.68 -10.48
CA PHE A 153 -2.07 -2.83 -9.75
C PHE A 153 -2.93 -3.77 -10.61
N LYS A 154 -3.41 -3.35 -11.80
CA LYS A 154 -4.04 -4.27 -12.77
C LYS A 154 -3.11 -5.37 -13.27
N THR A 155 -1.80 -5.15 -13.24
CA THR A 155 -0.81 -6.19 -13.55
C THR A 155 -0.86 -7.33 -12.53
N LEU A 156 -1.25 -7.03 -11.30
CA LEU A 156 -1.34 -7.96 -10.19
C LEU A 156 -2.76 -8.54 -10.04
N TYR A 157 -3.77 -7.72 -10.28
CA TYR A 157 -5.19 -8.05 -10.18
C TYR A 157 -5.90 -7.84 -11.53
N PRO A 158 -5.79 -8.78 -12.46
CA PRO A 158 -6.33 -8.62 -13.82
C PRO A 158 -7.86 -8.74 -13.90
N GLY A 159 -8.52 -9.10 -12.81
CA GLY A 159 -9.97 -9.29 -12.73
C GLY A 159 -10.79 -8.00 -12.86
N LYS A 160 -12.06 -8.07 -12.44
CA LYS A 160 -12.98 -6.90 -12.46
C LYS A 160 -12.57 -5.89 -11.39
N TRP A 161 -12.67 -4.61 -11.76
CA TRP A 161 -12.45 -3.48 -10.87
C TRP A 161 -13.73 -2.68 -10.68
N ILE A 162 -13.92 -2.18 -9.46
CA ILE A 162 -15.01 -1.31 -9.06
C ILE A 162 -14.39 -0.07 -8.44
N SER A 163 -14.75 1.11 -8.91
CA SER A 163 -14.34 2.38 -8.31
C SER A 163 -15.41 2.86 -7.35
N THR A 164 -15.00 3.30 -6.17
CA THR A 164 -15.85 3.96 -5.17
C THR A 164 -15.09 5.10 -4.54
N GLY A 165 -15.82 6.08 -4.01
CA GLY A 165 -15.20 7.25 -3.40
C GLY A 165 -15.98 7.78 -2.21
N ILE A 166 -15.26 8.28 -1.23
CA ILE A 166 -15.79 8.83 0.01
C ILE A 166 -15.75 10.36 -0.08
N SER A 167 -16.92 11.02 0.06
CA SER A 167 -17.03 12.48 0.06
C SER A 167 -16.40 13.11 -1.21
N LYS A 168 -15.41 13.99 -1.08
CA LYS A 168 -14.63 14.54 -2.19
C LYS A 168 -14.00 13.45 -3.06
N GLY A 169 -13.62 12.30 -2.48
CA GLY A 169 -13.12 11.16 -3.23
C GLY A 169 -14.13 10.61 -4.24
N GLY A 170 -15.44 10.70 -3.95
CA GLY A 170 -16.49 10.37 -4.90
C GLY A 170 -16.46 11.25 -6.15
N GLN A 171 -16.19 12.56 -6.01
CA GLN A 171 -16.01 13.45 -7.16
C GLN A 171 -14.78 13.06 -7.98
N THR A 172 -13.67 12.73 -7.33
CA THR A 172 -12.45 12.27 -8.01
C THR A 172 -12.70 10.95 -8.76
N SER A 173 -13.46 10.02 -8.17
CA SER A 173 -13.84 8.75 -8.83
C SER A 173 -14.71 8.94 -10.07
N LEU A 174 -15.49 10.04 -10.15
CA LEU A 174 -16.29 10.35 -11.33
C LEU A 174 -15.46 10.96 -12.47
N LEU A 175 -14.30 11.56 -12.16
CA LEU A 175 -13.39 12.12 -13.15
C LEU A 175 -12.41 11.07 -13.68
N TYR A 176 -12.16 10.03 -12.90
CA TYR A 176 -11.32 8.89 -13.23
C TYR A 176 -12.08 7.87 -14.07
#